data_84bf6dd236e78387d5f72f5498b34f42
#
_entry.id   84bf6dd236e78387d5f72f5498b34f42
#
_cell.length_a   1.000
_cell.length_b   1.000
_cell.length_c   1.000
_cell.angle_alpha   90.00
_cell.angle_beta   90.00
_cell.angle_gamma   90.00
#
_symmetry.space_group_name_H-M   'P 1'
#
loop_
_entity.id
_entity.type
_entity.pdbx_description
1 polymer ?
#
loop_
_entity_poly.entity_id
_entity_poly.type
_entity_poly.pdbx_seq_one_letter_code
_entity_poly.pdbx_strand_id
1 'polypeptide(L)'
;MKKQNSSYAQLRIGFYEIRFQNQTIQELVYEFNQLANSHGWTAERSYFSMALMNEIIRRDINVSAIVVQDDKNGLVVSIHYNPVRYDEVSKSLVTFS
;
A
#
# COMPACT_ATOMS: atom_id res chain seq x y z
N MET A 1 -14.64 -14.92 -21.18
CA MET A 1 -14.57 -14.36 -20.66
C MET A 1 -13.63 -13.61 -20.17
N LYS A 2 -13.39 -12.64 -20.15
CA LYS A 2 -12.55 -11.78 -19.73
C LYS A 2 -12.33 -11.67 -18.40
N LYS A 3 -12.97 -12.30 -17.59
CA LYS A 3 -12.83 -12.17 -16.23
C LYS A 3 -11.65 -12.82 -15.68
N GLN A 4 -10.99 -13.69 -16.39
CA GLN A 4 -9.93 -14.43 -15.82
C GLN A 4 -8.76 -13.58 -15.35
N ASN A 5 -8.40 -12.55 -16.11
CA ASN A 5 -7.28 -11.71 -15.71
C ASN A 5 -7.59 -10.92 -14.45
N SER A 6 -8.80 -10.42 -14.37
CA SER A 6 -9.23 -9.71 -13.18
C SER A 6 -9.25 -10.63 -11.99
N SER A 7 -9.71 -11.85 -12.18
CA SER A 7 -9.79 -12.81 -11.08
C SER A 7 -8.41 -13.16 -10.55
N TYR A 8 -7.42 -13.30 -11.43
CA TYR A 8 -6.08 -13.61 -10.99
C TYR A 8 -5.51 -12.47 -10.16
N ALA A 9 -5.64 -11.25 -10.65
CA ALA A 9 -5.13 -10.09 -9.91
C ALA A 9 -5.81 -9.99 -8.55
N GLN A 10 -7.12 -10.17 -8.51
CA GLN A 10 -7.87 -10.09 -7.26
C GLN A 10 -7.46 -11.18 -6.28
N LEU A 11 -7.19 -12.38 -6.77
CA LEU A 11 -6.73 -13.46 -5.92
C LEU A 11 -5.37 -13.13 -5.30
N ARG A 12 -4.45 -12.58 -6.09
CA ARG A 12 -3.14 -12.24 -5.57
C ARG A 12 -3.22 -11.09 -4.57
N ILE A 13 -4.00 -10.08 -4.89
CA ILE A 13 -4.19 -8.96 -3.97
C ILE A 13 -4.83 -9.46 -2.67
N GLY A 14 -5.85 -10.30 -2.77
CA GLY A 14 -6.51 -10.83 -1.58
C GLY A 14 -5.58 -11.67 -0.72
N PHE A 15 -4.70 -12.43 -1.35
CA PHE A 15 -3.71 -13.22 -0.63
C PHE A 15 -2.82 -12.31 0.23
N TYR A 16 -2.33 -11.22 -0.36
CA TYR A 16 -1.50 -10.29 0.38
C TYR A 16 -2.30 -9.53 1.44
N GLU A 17 -3.56 -9.21 1.16
CA GLU A 17 -4.39 -8.52 2.13
C GLU A 17 -4.59 -9.34 3.40
N ILE A 18 -4.80 -10.63 3.26
CA ILE A 18 -4.93 -11.51 4.41
C ILE A 18 -3.65 -11.49 5.23
N ARG A 19 -2.50 -11.54 4.56
CA ARG A 19 -1.22 -11.48 5.24
C ARG A 19 -1.08 -10.16 6.00
N PHE A 20 -1.40 -9.04 5.35
CA PHE A 20 -1.20 -7.72 5.95
C PHE A 20 -2.16 -7.44 7.09
N GLN A 21 -3.37 -8.02 7.05
CA GLN A 21 -4.32 -7.84 8.14
C GLN A 21 -3.79 -8.36 9.47
N ASN A 22 -2.87 -9.29 9.42
CA ASN A 22 -2.29 -9.90 10.62
C ASN A 22 -0.98 -9.26 11.04
N GLN A 23 -0.56 -8.20 10.39
CA GLN A 23 0.72 -7.56 10.70
C GLN A 23 0.49 -6.28 11.51
N THR A 24 1.48 -5.92 12.32
CA THR A 24 1.44 -4.64 13.04
C THR A 24 1.71 -3.50 12.08
N ILE A 25 1.41 -2.26 12.52
CA ILE A 25 1.69 -1.12 11.68
C ILE A 25 3.19 -0.99 11.42
N GLN A 26 4.02 -1.33 12.38
CA GLN A 26 5.47 -1.28 12.20
C GLN A 26 5.91 -2.26 11.12
N GLU A 27 5.29 -3.42 11.08
CA GLU A 27 5.59 -4.41 10.05
C GLU A 27 5.17 -3.93 8.68
N LEU A 28 3.99 -3.29 8.60
CA LEU A 28 3.52 -2.74 7.33
C LEU A 28 4.44 -1.63 6.83
N VAL A 29 4.91 -0.78 7.73
CA VAL A 29 5.84 0.29 7.38
C VAL A 29 7.15 -0.31 6.85
N TYR A 30 7.62 -1.38 7.48
CA TYR A 30 8.81 -2.07 7.02
C TYR A 30 8.61 -2.60 5.59
N GLU A 31 7.45 -3.21 5.34
CA GLU A 31 7.14 -3.72 4.00
C GLU A 31 7.14 -2.59 2.96
N PHE A 32 6.55 -1.46 3.32
CA PHE A 32 6.52 -0.32 2.40
C PHE A 32 7.93 0.19 2.11
N ASN A 33 8.76 0.28 3.14
CA ASN A 33 10.12 0.78 2.97
C ASN A 33 10.98 -0.16 2.13
N GLN A 34 10.71 -1.46 2.21
CA GLN A 34 11.36 -2.41 1.33
C GLN A 34 10.98 -2.16 -0.13
N LEU A 35 9.69 -1.87 -0.38
CA LEU A 35 9.26 -1.50 -1.72
C LEU A 35 9.96 -0.24 -2.20
N ALA A 36 10.05 0.75 -1.33
CA ALA A 36 10.66 2.04 -1.69
C ALA A 36 12.12 1.88 -2.07
N ASN A 37 12.79 0.90 -1.48
CA ASN A 37 14.21 0.69 -1.75
C ASN A 37 14.50 -0.33 -2.83
N SER A 38 13.48 -0.97 -3.38
CA SER A 38 13.70 -2.01 -4.39
C SER A 38 13.64 -1.40 -5.78
N HIS A 39 14.21 -2.12 -6.74
CA HIS A 39 14.23 -1.69 -8.13
C HIS A 39 13.46 -2.67 -8.99
N GLY A 40 13.02 -2.21 -10.15
CA GLY A 40 12.29 -3.04 -11.08
C GLY A 40 10.82 -3.16 -10.70
N TRP A 41 9.96 -3.19 -11.69
CA TRP A 41 8.53 -3.25 -11.46
C TRP A 41 7.95 -4.48 -12.15
N THR A 42 7.19 -5.28 -11.42
CA THR A 42 6.54 -6.48 -11.96
C THR A 42 5.06 -6.43 -11.61
N ALA A 43 4.27 -7.26 -12.26
CA ALA A 43 2.85 -7.36 -11.94
C ALA A 43 2.66 -7.79 -10.48
N GLU A 44 3.47 -8.72 -10.02
CA GLU A 44 3.36 -9.20 -8.64
C GLU A 44 3.64 -8.07 -7.64
N ARG A 45 4.62 -7.23 -7.94
CA ARG A 45 4.91 -6.08 -7.10
C ARG A 45 3.72 -5.12 -7.05
N SER A 46 3.01 -4.96 -8.16
CA SER A 46 1.81 -4.12 -8.17
C SER A 46 0.74 -4.68 -7.27
N TYR A 47 0.52 -5.99 -7.29
CA TYR A 47 -0.48 -6.62 -6.43
C TYR A 47 -0.11 -6.47 -4.96
N PHE A 48 1.16 -6.67 -4.65
CA PHE A 48 1.67 -6.52 -3.30
C PHE A 48 1.47 -5.09 -2.81
N SER A 49 1.88 -4.13 -3.62
CA SER A 49 1.78 -2.71 -3.27
C SER A 49 0.33 -2.28 -3.06
N MET A 50 -0.57 -2.72 -3.94
CA MET A 50 -1.97 -2.36 -3.82
C MET A 50 -2.58 -2.91 -2.54
N ALA A 51 -2.29 -4.17 -2.22
CA ALA A 51 -2.80 -4.78 -1.01
C ALA A 51 -2.27 -4.08 0.24
N LEU A 52 -0.99 -3.71 0.21
CA LEU A 52 -0.36 -3.03 1.34
C LEU A 52 -1.00 -1.67 1.58
N MET A 53 -1.19 -0.89 0.51
CA MET A 53 -1.81 0.43 0.65
C MET A 53 -3.26 0.31 1.10
N ASN A 54 -3.99 -0.67 0.57
CA ASN A 54 -5.37 -0.90 1.00
C ASN A 54 -5.45 -1.15 2.50
N GLU A 55 -4.54 -1.96 3.03
CA GLU A 55 -4.55 -2.25 4.45
C GLU A 55 -4.20 -1.03 5.29
N ILE A 56 -3.22 -0.26 4.88
CA ILE A 56 -2.81 0.93 5.62
C ILE A 56 -3.95 1.95 5.64
N ILE A 57 -4.59 2.15 4.50
CA ILE A 57 -5.72 3.09 4.40
C ILE A 57 -6.89 2.60 5.23
N ARG A 58 -7.14 1.29 5.23
CA ARG A 58 -8.25 0.72 6.00
C ARG A 58 -8.08 0.97 7.49
N ARG A 59 -6.86 1.13 7.96
CA ARG A 59 -6.59 1.41 9.38
C ARG A 59 -6.71 2.88 9.74
N ASP A 60 -7.21 3.69 8.80
CA ASP A 60 -7.38 5.14 9.02
C ASP A 60 -6.07 5.86 9.28
N ILE A 61 -5.00 5.37 8.66
CA ILE A 61 -3.70 6.02 8.76
C ILE A 61 -3.61 7.03 7.62
N ASN A 62 -3.20 8.24 7.95
CA ASN A 62 -3.05 9.30 6.96
C ASN A 62 -1.84 9.01 6.10
N VAL A 63 -2.07 8.84 4.80
CA VAL A 63 -1.01 8.50 3.84
C VAL A 63 -0.76 9.63 2.85
N SER A 64 -1.24 10.83 3.14
CA SER A 64 -1.18 11.93 2.18
C SER A 64 0.24 12.34 1.82
N ALA A 65 1.23 11.98 2.63
CA ALA A 65 2.62 12.29 2.31
C ALA A 65 3.15 11.47 1.15
N ILE A 66 2.53 10.31 0.87
CA ILE A 66 3.04 9.41 -0.16
C ILE A 66 1.98 8.99 -1.19
N VAL A 67 0.72 9.37 -0.98
CA VAL A 67 -0.36 8.91 -1.85
C VAL A 67 -1.16 10.10 -2.33
N VAL A 68 -1.47 10.13 -3.63
CA VAL A 68 -2.41 11.08 -4.20
C VAL A 68 -3.71 10.33 -4.47
N GLN A 69 -4.81 10.84 -3.93
CA GLN A 69 -6.12 10.22 -4.13
C GLN A 69 -7.00 11.14 -4.94
N ASP A 70 -7.93 10.55 -5.67
CA ASP A 70 -8.90 11.30 -6.44
C ASP A 70 -9.87 11.98 -5.49
N ASP A 71 -10.11 13.27 -5.69
CA ASP A 71 -11.00 14.04 -4.80
C ASP A 71 -12.43 13.55 -4.82
N LYS A 72 -12.86 12.95 -5.92
CA LYS A 72 -14.25 12.57 -6.06
C LYS A 72 -14.58 11.22 -5.47
N ASN A 73 -13.69 10.26 -5.63
CA ASN A 73 -14.00 8.89 -5.20
C ASN A 73 -12.98 8.29 -4.23
N GLY A 74 -11.93 9.05 -3.88
CA GLY A 74 -10.95 8.58 -2.91
C GLY A 74 -10.04 7.49 -3.40
N LEU A 75 -10.07 7.16 -4.69
CA LEU A 75 -9.22 6.10 -5.20
C LEU A 75 -7.78 6.59 -5.30
N VAL A 76 -6.85 5.69 -5.08
CA VAL A 76 -5.43 6.01 -5.18
C VAL A 76 -5.06 6.22 -6.64
N VAL A 77 -4.53 7.39 -6.94
CA VAL A 77 -4.11 7.75 -8.27
C VAL A 77 -2.61 7.48 -8.46
N SER A 78 -1.82 7.82 -7.47
CA SER A 78 -0.39 7.54 -7.56
C SER A 78 0.19 7.37 -6.17
N ILE A 79 1.31 6.65 -6.11
CA ILE A 79 2.02 6.39 -4.87
C ILE A 79 3.46 6.84 -5.06
N HIS A 80 3.97 7.60 -4.10
CA HIS A 80 5.36 8.02 -4.10
C HIS A 80 6.13 7.10 -3.15
N TYR A 81 7.01 6.29 -3.68
CA TYR A 81 7.71 5.26 -2.90
C TYR A 81 8.94 5.82 -2.22
N ASN A 82 8.72 6.69 -1.25
CA ASN A 82 9.79 7.25 -0.43
C ASN A 82 9.75 6.58 0.95
N PRO A 83 10.90 6.32 1.56
CA PRO A 83 10.88 5.72 2.90
C PRO A 83 10.11 6.57 3.89
N VAL A 84 9.39 5.91 4.78
CA VAL A 84 8.53 6.59 5.74
C VAL A 84 8.70 6.00 7.13
N ARG A 85 8.23 6.74 8.13
CA ARG A 85 8.04 6.24 9.48
C ARG A 85 6.61 6.52 9.89
N TYR A 86 6.13 5.80 10.88
CA TYR A 86 4.79 6.00 11.38
C TYR A 86 4.83 6.95 12.57
N ASP A 87 4.03 8.00 12.52
CA ASP A 87 3.89 8.93 13.63
C ASP A 87 2.61 8.60 14.36
N GLU A 88 2.74 8.08 15.58
CA GLU A 88 1.60 7.63 16.37
C GLU A 88 0.68 8.76 16.78
N VAL A 89 1.23 9.95 17.01
CA VAL A 89 0.42 11.06 17.50
C VAL A 89 -0.56 11.53 16.44
N SER A 90 -0.08 11.69 15.21
CA SER A 90 -0.93 12.15 14.13
C SER A 90 -1.55 11.00 13.36
N LYS A 91 -1.17 9.77 13.64
CA LYS A 91 -1.60 8.57 12.91
C LYS A 91 -1.31 8.73 11.43
N SER A 92 -0.09 9.11 11.12
CA SER A 92 0.32 9.41 9.76
C SER A 92 1.61 8.71 9.39
N LEU A 93 1.75 8.39 8.11
CA LEU A 93 3.04 8.04 7.56
C LEU A 93 3.72 9.35 7.16
N VAL A 94 4.94 9.55 7.63
CA VAL A 94 5.68 10.77 7.31
C VAL A 94 6.99 10.38 6.67
N THR A 95 7.43 11.19 5.73
CA THR A 95 8.69 10.91 5.04
C THR A 95 9.86 11.42 5.89
N PHE A 96 10.99 10.76 5.71
CA PHE A 96 12.21 11.26 6.33
C PHE A 96 12.65 12.50 5.53
N SER A 97 13.05 13.53 6.18
CA SER A 97 13.45 14.75 5.47
C SER A 97 14.89 15.14 5.72
#